data_0bc88cfff32f6391864f58e00c88e7dd
#
_entry.id   0bc88cfff32f6391864f58e00c88e7dd
#
_cell.length_a   1.000
_cell.length_b   1.000
_cell.length_c   1.000
_cell.angle_alpha   90.00
_cell.angle_beta   90.00
_cell.angle_gamma   90.00
#
_symmetry.space_group_name_H-M   'P 1'
#
loop_
_entity.id
_entity.type
_entity.pdbx_description
1 polymer ?
#
loop_
_entity_poly.entity_id
_entity_poly.type
_entity_poly.pdbx_seq_one_letter_code
_entity_poly.pdbx_strand_id
1 'polypeptide(L)'
;MTPTPQAIRIFHLQPGAQARELPELPTQPPARGFYWIACTRAAFSTELPRLQGVLQALTGQQLVDLHVSDLLNAQLPSHYDYTSQYDMLVVRRLSASLAPAAAPLMPAAARGGPPVLRRIDTSPVGFAVFDQVLLSVHPADCSVRDAYAARLITPPAPTTTPPAEAPNGNAPPATPAEAVVRELRTGPVAGTRLPASPADLMLRMVNQIVDNYLDLRRELSRQLDHWQAELLQPRTRFNNWRALMDARLTLHQLDEICEDQRAAVQAW
;
A
#
# COMPACT_ATOMS: atom_id res chain seq x y z
N MET A 1 17.90 15.15 10.68
CA MET A 1 18.55 14.22 9.75
C MET A 1 17.57 13.07 9.55
N THR A 2 16.91 12.99 8.41
CA THR A 2 16.11 11.83 8.03
C THR A 2 17.05 10.66 7.81
N PRO A 3 16.85 9.49 8.44
CA PRO A 3 17.71 8.34 8.21
C PRO A 3 17.61 7.97 6.73
N THR A 4 18.78 7.75 6.11
CA THR A 4 18.85 7.22 4.74
C THR A 4 18.08 5.90 4.71
N PRO A 5 17.09 5.73 3.82
CA PRO A 5 16.32 4.49 3.78
C PRO A 5 17.25 3.31 3.53
N GLN A 6 17.27 2.36 4.44
CA GLN A 6 18.03 1.13 4.23
C GLN A 6 17.53 0.43 2.96
N ALA A 7 18.47 0.10 2.08
CA ALA A 7 18.16 -0.47 0.78
C ALA A 7 17.54 -1.88 0.90
N ILE A 8 17.96 -2.67 1.88
CA ILE A 8 17.39 -3.97 2.25
C ILE A 8 17.11 -3.96 3.75
N ARG A 9 15.92 -4.38 4.15
CA ARG A 9 15.51 -4.57 5.54
C ARG A 9 14.97 -5.98 5.72
N ILE A 10 15.28 -6.59 6.85
CA ILE A 10 14.96 -7.99 7.10
C ILE A 10 14.29 -8.09 8.46
N PHE A 11 13.13 -8.72 8.51
CA PHE A 11 12.35 -8.90 9.73
C PHE A 11 12.07 -10.36 9.97
N HIS A 12 12.24 -10.80 11.20
CA HIS A 12 11.77 -12.08 11.66
C HIS A 12 10.47 -11.88 12.44
N LEU A 13 9.39 -12.48 11.95
CA LEU A 13 8.07 -12.43 12.55
C LEU A 13 7.72 -13.80 13.13
N GLN A 14 7.38 -13.81 14.42
CA GLN A 14 6.97 -15.02 15.12
C GLN A 14 5.57 -14.82 15.72
N PRO A 15 4.68 -15.81 15.64
CA PRO A 15 3.39 -15.75 16.30
C PRO A 15 3.53 -15.52 17.81
N GLY A 16 2.88 -14.48 18.31
CA GLY A 16 2.89 -14.18 19.75
C GLY A 16 4.15 -13.48 20.29
N ALA A 17 5.14 -13.19 19.44
CA ALA A 17 6.34 -12.43 19.81
C ALA A 17 6.44 -11.13 18.98
N GLN A 18 7.14 -10.12 19.50
CA GLN A 18 7.40 -8.89 18.76
C GLN A 18 8.26 -9.18 17.52
N ALA A 19 7.97 -8.50 16.41
CA ALA A 19 8.79 -8.59 15.21
C ALA A 19 10.21 -8.06 15.49
N ARG A 20 11.22 -8.76 15.01
CA ARG A 20 12.63 -8.39 15.19
C ARG A 20 13.26 -8.07 13.84
N GLU A 21 13.86 -6.90 13.73
CA GLU A 21 14.69 -6.56 12.59
C GLU A 21 16.07 -7.23 12.72
N LEU A 22 16.53 -7.85 11.64
CA LEU A 22 17.81 -8.54 11.58
C LEU A 22 18.84 -7.69 10.84
N PRO A 23 20.10 -7.65 11.29
CA PRO A 23 21.13 -6.87 10.64
C PRO A 23 21.65 -7.51 9.33
N GLU A 24 21.50 -8.82 9.19
CA GLU A 24 22.03 -9.59 8.07
C GLU A 24 21.02 -10.57 7.51
N LEU A 25 21.20 -10.95 6.25
CA LEU A 25 20.38 -11.95 5.57
C LEU A 25 20.51 -13.32 6.25
N PRO A 26 19.40 -13.97 6.60
CA PRO A 26 19.42 -15.28 7.25
C PRO A 26 19.93 -16.37 6.29
N THR A 27 20.63 -17.35 6.83
CA THR A 27 21.18 -18.47 6.05
C THR A 27 20.43 -19.79 6.28
N GLN A 28 19.49 -19.81 7.23
CA GLN A 28 18.70 -21.00 7.58
C GLN A 28 17.22 -20.63 7.72
N PRO A 29 16.31 -21.55 7.38
CA PRO A 29 14.89 -21.36 7.59
C PRO A 29 14.58 -21.05 9.06
N PRO A 30 13.54 -20.25 9.36
CA PRO A 30 13.17 -19.94 10.73
C PRO A 30 12.59 -21.18 11.40
N ALA A 31 13.00 -21.47 12.64
CA ALA A 31 12.41 -22.56 13.43
C ALA A 31 10.91 -22.32 13.73
N ARG A 32 10.49 -21.08 13.84
CA ARG A 32 9.10 -20.64 14.01
C ARG A 32 8.88 -19.30 13.32
N GLY A 33 7.68 -19.10 12.76
CA GLY A 33 7.33 -17.88 12.08
C GLY A 33 7.89 -17.82 10.66
N PHE A 34 8.22 -16.63 10.20
CA PHE A 34 8.68 -16.38 8.84
C PHE A 34 9.59 -15.17 8.76
N TYR A 35 10.31 -15.04 7.65
CA TYR A 35 11.11 -13.86 7.34
C TYR A 35 10.38 -12.96 6.33
N TRP A 36 10.48 -11.67 6.56
CA TRP A 36 10.15 -10.65 5.58
C TRP A 36 11.44 -9.97 5.12
N ILE A 37 11.80 -10.14 3.86
CA ILE A 37 12.93 -9.48 3.19
C ILE A 37 12.36 -8.39 2.31
N ALA A 38 12.59 -7.13 2.68
CA ALA A 38 12.07 -5.96 1.98
C ALA A 38 13.21 -5.16 1.37
N CYS A 39 13.21 -4.99 0.06
CA CYS A 39 14.28 -4.27 -0.64
C CYS A 39 13.74 -3.20 -1.59
N THR A 40 14.59 -2.22 -1.90
CA THR A 40 14.33 -1.32 -3.02
C THR A 40 14.58 -2.03 -4.33
N ARG A 41 13.93 -1.61 -5.42
CA ARG A 41 14.16 -2.17 -6.76
C ARG A 41 15.63 -2.05 -7.20
N ALA A 42 16.29 -0.95 -6.85
CA ALA A 42 17.72 -0.78 -7.12
C ALA A 42 18.57 -1.78 -6.35
N ALA A 43 18.30 -1.99 -5.05
CA ALA A 43 19.01 -2.98 -4.25
C ALA A 43 18.72 -4.41 -4.71
N PHE A 44 17.48 -4.71 -5.10
CA PHE A 44 17.11 -6.00 -5.67
C PHE A 44 17.95 -6.31 -6.92
N SER A 45 18.09 -5.34 -7.84
CA SER A 45 18.94 -5.49 -9.03
C SER A 45 20.41 -5.72 -8.69
N THR A 46 20.96 -4.95 -7.74
CA THR A 46 22.40 -5.02 -7.39
C THR A 46 22.75 -6.28 -6.62
N GLU A 47 21.89 -6.68 -5.68
CA GLU A 47 22.13 -7.81 -4.76
C GLU A 47 21.43 -9.10 -5.22
N LEU A 48 20.93 -9.16 -6.47
CA LEU A 48 20.15 -10.27 -6.98
C LEU A 48 20.83 -11.63 -6.78
N PRO A 49 22.11 -11.85 -7.10
CA PRO A 49 22.76 -13.15 -6.90
C PRO A 49 22.76 -13.58 -5.43
N ARG A 50 22.97 -12.61 -4.53
CA ARG A 50 22.96 -12.85 -3.08
C ARG A 50 21.55 -13.18 -2.58
N LEU A 51 20.54 -12.45 -3.03
CA LEU A 51 19.14 -12.71 -2.68
C LEU A 51 18.66 -14.06 -3.20
N GLN A 52 19.02 -14.43 -4.43
CA GLN A 52 18.72 -15.75 -5.00
C GLN A 52 19.37 -16.88 -4.17
N GLY A 53 20.65 -16.71 -3.74
CA GLY A 53 21.33 -17.65 -2.86
C GLY A 53 20.64 -17.81 -1.51
N VAL A 54 20.17 -16.70 -0.93
CA VAL A 54 19.42 -16.71 0.33
C VAL A 54 18.05 -17.38 0.15
N LEU A 55 17.30 -17.07 -0.89
CA LEU A 55 16.03 -17.73 -1.19
C LEU A 55 16.22 -19.24 -1.36
N GLN A 56 17.25 -19.66 -2.11
CA GLN A 56 17.62 -21.06 -2.27
C GLN A 56 17.91 -21.74 -0.93
N ALA A 57 18.64 -21.07 -0.03
CA ALA A 57 18.97 -21.62 1.29
C ALA A 57 17.74 -21.72 2.22
N LEU A 58 16.81 -20.74 2.14
CA LEU A 58 15.64 -20.66 3.02
C LEU A 58 14.46 -21.50 2.54
N THR A 59 14.25 -21.59 1.23
CA THR A 59 13.05 -22.19 0.63
C THR A 59 13.32 -23.35 -0.30
N GLY A 60 14.60 -23.60 -0.61
CA GLY A 60 14.99 -24.61 -1.61
C GLY A 60 14.79 -24.12 -3.06
N GLN A 61 14.37 -22.88 -3.28
CA GLN A 61 13.98 -22.34 -4.59
C GLN A 61 14.59 -20.97 -4.86
N GLN A 62 14.76 -20.66 -6.13
CA GLN A 62 15.10 -19.33 -6.61
C GLN A 62 13.92 -18.72 -7.37
N LEU A 63 13.91 -17.41 -7.52
CA LEU A 63 12.97 -16.75 -8.42
C LEU A 63 13.30 -17.11 -9.86
N VAL A 64 12.27 -17.40 -10.65
CA VAL A 64 12.43 -17.60 -12.10
C VAL A 64 12.77 -16.28 -12.79
N ASP A 65 13.51 -16.35 -13.90
CA ASP A 65 14.02 -15.15 -14.61
C ASP A 65 12.88 -14.21 -15.05
N LEU A 66 11.73 -14.76 -15.42
CA LEU A 66 10.55 -13.98 -15.78
C LEU A 66 10.11 -13.10 -14.59
N HIS A 67 9.95 -13.69 -13.41
CA HIS A 67 9.52 -12.97 -12.21
C HIS A 67 10.58 -11.97 -11.73
N VAL A 68 11.88 -12.28 -11.93
CA VAL A 68 12.95 -11.30 -11.68
C VAL A 68 12.81 -10.09 -12.59
N SER A 69 12.55 -10.32 -13.89
CA SER A 69 12.30 -9.25 -14.85
C SER A 69 11.10 -8.40 -14.46
N ASP A 70 10.01 -9.04 -14.04
CA ASP A 70 8.78 -8.39 -13.61
C ASP A 70 8.98 -7.53 -12.36
N LEU A 71 9.67 -8.04 -11.36
CA LEU A 71 10.01 -7.29 -10.13
C LEU A 71 10.91 -6.07 -10.40
N LEU A 72 11.73 -6.13 -11.46
CA LEU A 72 12.58 -5.02 -11.89
C LEU A 72 11.84 -3.99 -12.75
N ASN A 73 10.75 -4.37 -13.41
CA ASN A 73 10.02 -3.50 -14.31
C ASN A 73 9.19 -2.44 -13.55
N ALA A 74 9.62 -1.18 -13.66
CA ALA A 74 8.93 -0.05 -13.03
C ALA A 74 7.58 0.31 -13.69
N GLN A 75 7.31 -0.19 -14.89
CA GLN A 75 6.08 0.11 -15.64
C GLN A 75 5.08 -1.03 -15.62
N LEU A 76 5.41 -2.14 -14.97
CA LEU A 76 4.55 -3.31 -14.95
C LEU A 76 3.16 -2.99 -14.37
N PRO A 77 2.06 -3.39 -15.03
CA PRO A 77 0.73 -3.32 -14.47
C PRO A 77 0.58 -4.26 -13.26
N SER A 78 -0.49 -4.09 -12.51
CA SER A 78 -0.80 -5.04 -11.44
C SER A 78 -1.16 -6.39 -12.05
N HIS A 79 -0.56 -7.46 -11.56
CA HIS A 79 -0.86 -8.82 -12.02
C HIS A 79 -0.47 -9.85 -10.97
N TYR A 80 -1.03 -11.03 -11.11
CA TYR A 80 -0.72 -12.22 -10.34
C TYR A 80 -0.16 -13.30 -11.24
N ASP A 81 0.88 -13.96 -10.77
CA ASP A 81 1.44 -15.16 -11.38
C ASP A 81 1.87 -16.14 -10.28
N TYR A 82 2.07 -17.39 -10.61
CA TYR A 82 2.44 -18.40 -9.64
C TYR A 82 3.35 -19.47 -10.23
N THR A 83 4.07 -20.12 -9.32
CA THR A 83 4.81 -21.36 -9.60
C THR A 83 4.30 -22.45 -8.69
N SER A 84 4.80 -23.67 -8.82
CA SER A 84 4.49 -24.73 -7.85
C SER A 84 5.06 -24.48 -6.45
N GLN A 85 5.89 -23.44 -6.25
CA GLN A 85 6.68 -23.21 -5.03
C GLN A 85 6.43 -21.87 -4.37
N TYR A 86 5.97 -20.89 -5.12
CA TYR A 86 5.67 -19.56 -4.59
C TYR A 86 4.69 -18.81 -5.51
N ASP A 87 3.98 -17.88 -4.92
CA ASP A 87 3.10 -16.94 -5.60
C ASP A 87 3.80 -15.61 -5.81
N MET A 88 3.52 -14.96 -6.94
CA MET A 88 3.96 -13.61 -7.23
C MET A 88 2.77 -12.68 -7.43
N LEU A 89 2.74 -11.58 -6.68
CA LEU A 89 1.73 -10.54 -6.82
C LEU A 89 2.42 -9.18 -7.01
N VAL A 90 2.03 -8.47 -8.05
CA VAL A 90 2.45 -7.09 -8.28
C VAL A 90 1.23 -6.20 -8.15
N VAL A 91 1.33 -5.15 -7.34
CA VAL A 91 0.28 -4.13 -7.16
C VAL A 91 0.86 -2.74 -7.34
N ARG A 92 0.14 -1.87 -8.01
CA ARG A 92 0.56 -0.48 -8.18
C ARG A 92 0.07 0.35 -7.01
N ARG A 93 0.98 1.05 -6.34
CA ARG A 93 0.66 2.00 -5.29
C ARG A 93 0.74 3.43 -5.80
N LEU A 94 0.06 4.33 -5.16
CA LEU A 94 0.22 5.77 -5.40
C LEU A 94 1.60 6.23 -4.91
N SER A 95 2.29 7.06 -5.70
CA SER A 95 3.56 7.63 -5.32
C SER A 95 3.41 8.58 -4.11
N ALA A 96 4.45 8.67 -3.28
CA ALA A 96 4.42 9.47 -2.03
C ALA A 96 4.21 10.99 -2.27
N SER A 97 4.42 11.47 -3.49
CA SER A 97 4.13 12.86 -3.88
C SER A 97 2.64 13.24 -3.79
N LEU A 98 1.75 12.24 -3.65
CA LEU A 98 0.31 12.40 -3.39
C LEU A 98 -0.04 12.47 -1.90
N ALA A 99 0.92 12.33 -0.99
CA ALA A 99 0.66 12.66 0.40
C ALA A 99 0.03 14.06 0.46
N PRO A 100 -1.08 14.26 1.20
CA PRO A 100 -1.70 15.56 1.30
C PRO A 100 -0.66 16.51 1.88
N ALA A 101 0.09 17.19 1.01
CA ALA A 101 0.65 18.44 1.41
C ALA A 101 -0.58 19.24 1.84
N ALA A 102 -0.60 19.68 3.11
CA ALA A 102 -1.49 20.72 3.56
C ALA A 102 -1.17 21.97 2.72
N ALA A 103 -1.45 21.88 1.42
CA ALA A 103 -1.43 23.01 0.54
C ALA A 103 -2.65 23.82 0.94
N PRO A 104 -2.47 25.10 1.34
CA PRO A 104 -3.60 25.97 1.53
C PRO A 104 -4.45 25.89 0.27
N LEU A 105 -5.76 25.86 0.44
CA LEU A 105 -6.73 26.01 -0.64
C LEU A 105 -6.29 27.20 -1.48
N MET A 106 -5.49 26.94 -2.53
CA MET A 106 -5.08 27.98 -3.46
C MET A 106 -6.36 28.49 -4.14
N PRO A 107 -6.54 29.80 -4.22
CA PRO A 107 -7.72 30.36 -4.86
C PRO A 107 -7.86 29.80 -6.28
N ALA A 108 -9.08 29.55 -6.71
CA ALA A 108 -9.54 28.92 -7.94
C ALA A 108 -9.01 29.48 -9.28
N ALA A 109 -8.02 30.34 -9.27
CA ALA A 109 -7.41 30.97 -10.44
C ALA A 109 -6.42 30.08 -11.21
N ALA A 110 -6.14 28.85 -10.77
CA ALA A 110 -5.28 27.94 -11.52
C ALA A 110 -6.08 27.25 -12.64
N ARG A 111 -6.07 27.86 -13.79
CA ARG A 111 -6.62 27.40 -15.07
C ARG A 111 -6.21 25.96 -15.40
N GLY A 112 -7.03 24.96 -15.05
CA GLY A 112 -6.71 23.63 -15.55
C GLY A 112 -7.16 22.41 -14.76
N GLY A 113 -8.43 22.27 -14.38
CA GLY A 113 -9.01 21.03 -13.82
C GLY A 113 -8.57 20.69 -12.39
N PRO A 114 -9.08 19.59 -11.83
CA PRO A 114 -8.80 19.19 -10.46
C PRO A 114 -7.31 18.98 -10.21
N PRO A 115 -6.70 19.65 -9.21
CA PRO A 115 -5.26 19.56 -8.93
C PRO A 115 -4.79 18.12 -8.66
N VAL A 116 -5.64 17.28 -8.07
CA VAL A 116 -5.31 15.90 -7.77
C VAL A 116 -5.03 15.07 -9.02
N LEU A 117 -5.77 15.29 -10.10
CA LEU A 117 -5.60 14.55 -11.36
C LEU A 117 -4.25 14.82 -12.03
N ARG A 118 -3.61 15.95 -11.76
CA ARG A 118 -2.30 16.29 -12.30
C ARG A 118 -1.13 15.61 -11.61
N ARG A 119 -1.39 14.97 -10.47
CA ARG A 119 -0.37 14.39 -9.59
C ARG A 119 -0.52 12.89 -9.40
N ILE A 120 -1.44 12.27 -10.15
CA ILE A 120 -1.59 10.80 -10.07
C ILE A 120 -0.38 10.19 -10.76
N ASP A 121 0.49 9.66 -9.94
CA ASP A 121 1.61 8.82 -10.35
C ASP A 121 1.59 7.54 -9.52
N THR A 122 1.90 6.43 -10.16
CA THR A 122 1.87 5.12 -9.52
C THR A 122 3.15 4.35 -9.79
N SER A 123 3.51 3.52 -8.84
CA SER A 123 4.68 2.66 -8.97
C SER A 123 4.38 1.25 -8.46
N PRO A 124 4.86 0.19 -9.14
CA PRO A 124 4.61 -1.16 -8.70
C PRO A 124 5.40 -1.53 -7.45
N VAL A 125 4.75 -2.29 -6.58
CA VAL A 125 5.35 -3.05 -5.48
C VAL A 125 5.15 -4.51 -5.81
N GLY A 126 6.22 -5.28 -5.87
CA GLY A 126 6.16 -6.70 -6.15
C GLY A 126 6.37 -7.53 -4.88
N PHE A 127 5.66 -8.65 -4.79
CA PHE A 127 5.73 -9.61 -3.69
C PHE A 127 5.99 -10.99 -4.27
N ALA A 128 6.96 -11.72 -3.70
CA ALA A 128 7.10 -13.15 -3.88
C ALA A 128 6.84 -13.84 -2.53
N VAL A 129 5.81 -14.67 -2.48
CA VAL A 129 5.25 -15.27 -1.28
C VAL A 129 5.60 -16.75 -1.25
N PHE A 130 6.52 -17.14 -0.39
CA PHE A 130 6.89 -18.51 -0.09
C PHE A 130 6.25 -18.94 1.25
N ASP A 131 6.33 -20.19 1.60
CA ASP A 131 5.77 -20.72 2.87
C ASP A 131 6.30 -20.00 4.12
N GLN A 132 7.60 -19.72 4.16
CA GLN A 132 8.27 -19.12 5.32
C GLN A 132 9.03 -17.82 5.00
N VAL A 133 8.89 -17.29 3.79
CA VAL A 133 9.57 -16.07 3.36
C VAL A 133 8.61 -15.21 2.56
N LEU A 134 8.54 -13.93 2.88
CA LEU A 134 8.00 -12.90 2.03
C LEU A 134 9.16 -12.06 1.51
N LEU A 135 9.38 -12.06 0.21
CA LEU A 135 10.21 -11.07 -0.46
C LEU A 135 9.32 -9.96 -1.00
N SER A 136 9.67 -8.70 -0.71
CA SER A 136 8.96 -7.56 -1.28
C SER A 136 9.93 -6.56 -1.91
N VAL A 137 9.63 -6.14 -3.14
CA VAL A 137 10.43 -5.20 -3.93
C VAL A 137 9.66 -3.90 -4.09
N HIS A 138 10.24 -2.81 -3.59
CA HIS A 138 9.60 -1.51 -3.48
C HIS A 138 10.27 -0.47 -4.38
N PRO A 139 9.55 0.59 -4.80
CA PRO A 139 10.17 1.76 -5.41
C PRO A 139 11.09 2.50 -4.41
N ALA A 140 11.84 3.47 -4.90
CA ALA A 140 12.87 4.15 -4.10
C ALA A 140 12.35 4.86 -2.84
N ASP A 141 11.11 5.37 -2.88
CA ASP A 141 10.50 6.09 -1.76
C ASP A 141 10.04 5.20 -0.59
N CYS A 142 9.86 3.90 -0.81
CA CYS A 142 9.59 2.85 0.19
C CYS A 142 8.56 3.19 1.29
N SER A 143 7.67 4.16 1.07
CA SER A 143 6.78 4.69 2.13
C SER A 143 5.89 3.61 2.76
N VAL A 144 5.35 2.70 1.95
CA VAL A 144 4.50 1.58 2.43
C VAL A 144 5.33 0.62 3.28
N ARG A 145 6.53 0.25 2.81
CA ARG A 145 7.46 -0.61 3.54
C ARG A 145 7.80 -0.03 4.92
N ASP A 146 8.22 1.24 4.93
CA ASP A 146 8.73 1.88 6.16
C ASP A 146 7.61 2.14 7.17
N ALA A 147 6.42 2.52 6.71
CA ALA A 147 5.24 2.67 7.56
C ALA A 147 4.83 1.33 8.20
N TYR A 148 4.87 0.25 7.41
CA TYR A 148 4.53 -1.07 7.94
C TYR A 148 5.60 -1.61 8.88
N ALA A 149 6.88 -1.46 8.55
CA ALA A 149 8.00 -1.83 9.41
C ALA A 149 7.95 -1.11 10.77
N ALA A 150 7.64 0.19 10.77
CA ALA A 150 7.49 0.95 12.01
C ALA A 150 6.36 0.37 12.90
N ARG A 151 5.22 -0.04 12.31
CA ARG A 151 4.11 -0.68 13.05
C ARG A 151 4.50 -2.03 13.65
N LEU A 152 5.32 -2.82 12.97
CA LEU A 152 5.76 -4.12 13.45
C LEU A 152 6.72 -4.04 14.63
N ILE A 153 7.59 -3.01 14.66
CA ILE A 153 8.61 -2.83 15.69
C ILE A 153 8.05 -2.09 16.91
N THR A 154 7.05 -1.22 16.70
CA THR A 154 6.46 -0.45 17.82
C THR A 154 5.68 -1.39 18.74
N PRO A 155 6.04 -1.45 20.04
CA PRO A 155 5.27 -2.26 20.99
C PRO A 155 3.82 -1.76 21.03
N PRO A 156 2.83 -2.65 21.21
CA PRO A 156 1.44 -2.25 21.37
C PRO A 156 1.36 -1.30 22.57
N ALA A 157 0.75 -0.13 22.36
CA ALA A 157 0.48 0.79 23.46
C ALA A 157 -0.29 0.02 24.55
N PRO A 158 0.07 0.17 25.84
CA PRO A 158 -0.68 -0.45 26.91
C PRO A 158 -2.13 0.01 26.77
N THR A 159 -3.04 -0.95 26.67
CA THR A 159 -4.49 -0.69 26.69
C THR A 159 -4.83 -0.14 28.08
N THR A 160 -4.73 1.16 28.23
CA THR A 160 -5.45 1.86 29.28
C THR A 160 -6.93 1.72 28.92
N THR A 161 -7.57 0.73 29.48
CA THR A 161 -9.03 0.64 29.51
C THR A 161 -9.52 1.94 30.15
N PRO A 162 -10.21 2.83 29.41
CA PRO A 162 -10.83 3.96 30.08
C PRO A 162 -11.84 3.38 31.06
N PRO A 163 -11.95 3.93 32.28
CA PRO A 163 -12.98 3.51 33.22
C PRO A 163 -14.33 3.66 32.51
N ALA A 164 -15.16 2.61 32.63
CA ALA A 164 -16.48 2.57 32.04
C ALA A 164 -17.29 3.78 32.53
N GLU A 165 -17.38 4.84 31.71
CA GLU A 165 -18.38 5.88 31.91
C GLU A 165 -19.76 5.27 31.67
N ALA A 166 -20.61 5.36 32.67
CA ALA A 166 -22.01 4.94 32.58
C ALA A 166 -22.71 5.63 31.41
N PRO A 167 -23.63 4.96 30.72
CA PRO A 167 -24.29 5.50 29.53
C PRO A 167 -25.23 6.65 29.96
N ASN A 168 -24.87 7.88 29.58
CA ASN A 168 -25.81 8.99 29.60
C ASN A 168 -26.87 8.73 28.49
N GLY A 169 -28.07 8.37 28.93
CA GLY A 169 -29.24 8.16 28.09
C GLY A 169 -29.74 9.46 27.48
N ASN A 170 -29.37 9.70 26.21
CA ASN A 170 -30.16 10.48 25.25
C ASN A 170 -29.46 10.55 23.87
N ALA A 171 -29.22 9.40 23.27
CA ALA A 171 -28.89 9.33 21.84
C ALA A 171 -29.98 8.50 21.13
N PRO A 172 -30.48 8.93 19.96
CA PRO A 172 -31.43 8.13 19.20
C PRO A 172 -30.77 6.81 18.76
N PRO A 173 -31.56 5.72 18.64
CA PRO A 173 -31.01 4.41 18.26
C PRO A 173 -30.45 4.49 16.84
N ALA A 174 -29.16 4.11 16.70
CA ALA A 174 -28.50 4.00 15.39
C ALA A 174 -29.18 2.91 14.56
N THR A 175 -29.32 3.16 13.26
CA THR A 175 -29.88 2.18 12.33
C THR A 175 -28.94 0.94 12.25
N PRO A 176 -29.47 -0.27 11.94
CA PRO A 176 -28.66 -1.48 11.84
C PRO A 176 -27.48 -1.35 10.87
N ALA A 177 -27.63 -0.56 9.81
CA ALA A 177 -26.56 -0.28 8.84
C ALA A 177 -25.45 0.61 9.42
N GLU A 178 -25.79 1.60 10.25
CA GLU A 178 -24.82 2.45 10.94
C GLU A 178 -24.10 1.70 12.07
N ALA A 179 -24.78 0.77 12.73
CA ALA A 179 -24.17 -0.11 13.73
C ALA A 179 -23.13 -1.03 13.09
N VAL A 180 -23.42 -1.66 11.94
CA VAL A 180 -22.46 -2.50 11.21
C VAL A 180 -21.26 -1.70 10.70
N VAL A 181 -21.47 -0.49 10.16
CA VAL A 181 -20.38 0.40 9.70
C VAL A 181 -19.55 0.91 10.89
N ARG A 182 -20.18 1.11 12.05
CA ARG A 182 -19.48 1.52 13.27
C ARG A 182 -18.69 0.36 13.87
N GLU A 183 -19.20 -0.86 13.84
CA GLU A 183 -18.50 -2.08 14.25
C GLU A 183 -17.31 -2.39 13.33
N LEU A 184 -17.43 -2.19 12.03
CA LEU A 184 -16.31 -2.27 11.06
C LEU A 184 -15.27 -1.17 11.26
N ARG A 185 -15.65 -0.01 11.81
CA ARG A 185 -14.74 1.12 12.11
C ARG A 185 -14.19 1.11 13.53
N THR A 186 -14.93 0.55 14.50
CA THR A 186 -14.56 0.47 15.93
C THR A 186 -14.28 -0.94 16.39
N GLY A 187 -14.27 -1.93 15.48
CA GLY A 187 -13.69 -3.23 15.76
C GLY A 187 -12.33 -3.03 16.40
N PRO A 188 -11.93 -3.85 17.40
CA PRO A 188 -10.67 -3.69 18.08
C PRO A 188 -9.60 -3.49 17.01
N VAL A 189 -8.87 -2.37 17.09
CA VAL A 189 -7.88 -1.95 16.11
C VAL A 189 -7.08 -3.20 15.75
N ALA A 190 -7.36 -3.80 14.59
CA ALA A 190 -6.73 -5.03 14.12
C ALA A 190 -5.22 -4.87 13.90
N GLY A 191 -4.67 -3.77 14.40
CA GLY A 191 -3.28 -3.37 14.34
C GLY A 191 -2.36 -3.99 15.39
N THR A 192 -2.90 -4.71 16.38
CA THR A 192 -2.09 -5.26 17.47
C THR A 192 -1.68 -6.71 17.23
N ARG A 193 -2.34 -7.45 16.34
CA ARG A 193 -1.96 -8.83 16.06
C ARG A 193 -0.94 -8.87 14.92
N LEU A 194 0.24 -9.40 15.22
CA LEU A 194 1.27 -9.63 14.21
C LEU A 194 0.75 -10.55 13.09
N PRO A 195 1.22 -10.36 11.83
CA PRO A 195 0.90 -11.26 10.73
C PRO A 195 1.28 -12.71 11.08
N ALA A 196 0.39 -13.64 10.75
CA ALA A 196 0.59 -15.05 11.05
C ALA A 196 1.39 -15.80 9.98
N SER A 197 1.41 -15.26 8.74
CA SER A 197 2.08 -15.89 7.58
C SER A 197 2.61 -14.83 6.61
N PRO A 198 3.48 -15.20 5.66
CA PRO A 198 3.90 -14.34 4.57
C PRO A 198 2.73 -13.75 3.78
N ALA A 199 1.73 -14.57 3.46
CA ALA A 199 0.51 -14.17 2.76
C ALA A 199 -0.32 -13.15 3.56
N ASP A 200 -0.51 -13.36 4.88
CA ASP A 200 -1.20 -12.39 5.75
C ASP A 200 -0.47 -11.04 5.80
N LEU A 201 0.87 -11.05 5.85
CA LEU A 201 1.65 -9.83 5.80
C LEU A 201 1.49 -9.10 4.46
N MET A 202 1.57 -9.83 3.34
CA MET A 202 1.36 -9.26 2.01
C MET A 202 -0.03 -8.64 1.89
N LEU A 203 -1.10 -9.35 2.27
CA LEU A 203 -2.48 -8.84 2.23
C LEU A 203 -2.65 -7.55 3.03
N ARG A 204 -2.04 -7.45 4.20
CA ARG A 204 -2.11 -6.23 5.00
C ARG A 204 -1.42 -5.05 4.33
N MET A 205 -0.32 -5.29 3.63
CA MET A 205 0.34 -4.24 2.82
C MET A 205 -0.52 -3.85 1.61
N VAL A 206 -1.14 -4.83 0.94
CA VAL A 206 -2.08 -4.58 -0.16
C VAL A 206 -3.28 -3.76 0.33
N ASN A 207 -3.87 -4.10 1.48
CA ASN A 207 -4.95 -3.32 2.08
C ASN A 207 -4.54 -1.87 2.33
N GLN A 208 -3.33 -1.64 2.84
CA GLN A 208 -2.82 -0.28 3.03
C GLN A 208 -2.66 0.48 1.70
N ILE A 209 -2.25 -0.21 0.64
CA ILE A 209 -2.18 0.38 -0.71
C ILE A 209 -3.59 0.75 -1.20
N VAL A 210 -4.58 -0.13 -1.01
CA VAL A 210 -5.98 0.11 -1.37
C VAL A 210 -6.58 1.28 -0.58
N ASP A 211 -6.28 1.39 0.72
CA ASP A 211 -6.74 2.51 1.55
C ASP A 211 -6.28 3.86 1.00
N ASN A 212 -5.06 3.95 0.46
CA ASN A 212 -4.56 5.16 -0.19
C ASN A 212 -5.39 5.53 -1.44
N TYR A 213 -5.87 4.55 -2.21
CA TYR A 213 -6.78 4.79 -3.35
C TYR A 213 -8.16 5.26 -2.88
N LEU A 214 -8.65 4.76 -1.75
CA LEU A 214 -9.92 5.24 -1.17
C LEU A 214 -9.81 6.71 -0.73
N ASP A 215 -8.68 7.12 -0.18
CA ASP A 215 -8.43 8.51 0.19
C ASP A 215 -8.30 9.40 -1.05
N LEU A 216 -7.60 8.93 -2.09
CA LEU A 216 -7.55 9.60 -3.39
C LEU A 216 -8.96 9.78 -3.98
N ARG A 217 -9.79 8.74 -3.95
CA ARG A 217 -11.18 8.79 -4.44
C ARG A 217 -11.98 9.86 -3.73
N ARG A 218 -11.88 9.95 -2.39
CA ARG A 218 -12.59 10.96 -1.59
C ARG A 218 -12.18 12.39 -1.97
N GLU A 219 -10.88 12.60 -2.14
CA GLU A 219 -10.34 13.89 -2.56
C GLU A 219 -10.76 14.23 -3.99
N LEU A 220 -10.67 13.27 -4.89
CA LEU A 220 -11.09 13.42 -6.28
C LEU A 220 -12.56 13.79 -6.40
N SER A 221 -13.46 13.11 -5.66
CA SER A 221 -14.90 13.43 -5.66
C SER A 221 -15.13 14.87 -5.23
N ARG A 222 -14.52 15.31 -4.13
CA ARG A 222 -14.65 16.71 -3.65
C ARG A 222 -14.20 17.74 -4.69
N GLN A 223 -13.08 17.47 -5.36
CA GLN A 223 -12.54 18.38 -6.36
C GLN A 223 -13.37 18.39 -7.66
N LEU A 224 -13.88 17.23 -8.07
CA LEU A 224 -14.77 17.14 -9.24
C LEU A 224 -16.10 17.84 -9.01
N ASP A 225 -16.72 17.68 -7.82
CA ASP A 225 -17.96 18.36 -7.46
C ASP A 225 -17.77 19.90 -7.48
N HIS A 226 -16.67 20.40 -6.90
CA HIS A 226 -16.34 21.80 -6.93
C HIS A 226 -16.13 22.31 -8.36
N TRP A 227 -15.38 21.58 -9.16
CA TRP A 227 -15.10 21.94 -10.56
C TRP A 227 -16.37 21.90 -11.43
N GLN A 228 -17.25 20.92 -11.22
CA GLN A 228 -18.53 20.85 -11.89
C GLN A 228 -19.41 22.07 -11.55
N ALA A 229 -19.49 22.46 -10.29
CA ALA A 229 -20.23 23.63 -9.86
C ALA A 229 -19.70 24.92 -10.52
N GLU A 230 -18.37 25.07 -10.66
CA GLU A 230 -17.72 26.19 -11.33
C GLU A 230 -18.05 26.22 -12.84
N LEU A 231 -18.00 25.06 -13.52
CA LEU A 231 -18.29 24.93 -14.94
C LEU A 231 -19.74 25.24 -15.32
N LEU A 232 -20.66 24.96 -14.40
CA LEU A 232 -22.10 25.17 -14.62
C LEU A 232 -22.56 26.60 -14.30
N GLN A 233 -21.68 27.49 -13.82
CA GLN A 233 -22.04 28.88 -13.58
C GLN A 233 -22.30 29.63 -14.89
N PRO A 234 -23.46 30.29 -15.07
CA PRO A 234 -23.88 30.88 -16.35
C PRO A 234 -22.96 32.01 -16.86
N ARG A 235 -22.14 32.59 -16.00
CA ARG A 235 -21.25 33.71 -16.32
C ARG A 235 -19.80 33.32 -16.58
N THR A 236 -19.47 32.04 -16.41
CA THR A 236 -18.09 31.54 -16.62
C THR A 236 -17.92 31.14 -18.08
N ARG A 237 -17.09 31.85 -18.85
CA ARG A 237 -16.67 31.37 -20.16
C ARG A 237 -15.61 30.28 -19.95
N PHE A 238 -16.01 29.03 -20.06
CA PHE A 238 -15.08 27.91 -20.01
C PHE A 238 -14.21 27.89 -21.26
N ASN A 239 -12.92 28.16 -21.09
CA ASN A 239 -11.94 28.22 -22.18
C ASN A 239 -10.88 27.12 -22.13
N ASN A 240 -10.96 26.17 -21.19
CA ASN A 240 -9.89 25.22 -20.96
C ASN A 240 -10.27 23.78 -21.30
N TRP A 241 -10.66 23.56 -22.56
CA TRP A 241 -10.95 22.21 -23.09
C TRP A 241 -9.80 21.23 -22.95
N ARG A 242 -8.55 21.74 -23.05
CA ARG A 242 -7.36 20.91 -22.86
C ARG A 242 -7.32 20.31 -21.46
N ALA A 243 -7.56 21.09 -20.42
CA ALA A 243 -7.58 20.58 -19.05
C ALA A 243 -8.70 19.53 -18.82
N LEU A 244 -9.84 19.69 -19.50
CA LEU A 244 -10.93 18.70 -19.46
C LEU A 244 -10.49 17.37 -20.09
N MET A 245 -9.82 17.43 -21.25
CA MET A 245 -9.32 16.24 -21.93
C MET A 245 -8.20 15.57 -21.13
N ASP A 246 -7.27 16.34 -20.58
CA ASP A 246 -6.20 15.82 -19.72
C ASP A 246 -6.78 15.14 -18.46
N ALA A 247 -7.78 15.74 -17.83
CA ALA A 247 -8.47 15.16 -16.68
C ALA A 247 -9.18 13.85 -17.03
N ARG A 248 -9.87 13.79 -18.18
CA ARG A 248 -10.53 12.59 -18.68
C ARG A 248 -9.52 11.46 -18.93
N LEU A 249 -8.39 11.78 -19.57
CA LEU A 249 -7.33 10.79 -19.84
C LEU A 249 -6.75 10.23 -18.54
N THR A 250 -6.48 11.10 -17.56
CA THR A 250 -5.95 10.67 -16.25
C THR A 250 -6.96 9.80 -15.50
N LEU A 251 -8.26 10.12 -15.56
CA LEU A 251 -9.31 9.28 -14.96
C LEU A 251 -9.38 7.92 -15.62
N HIS A 252 -9.26 7.85 -16.95
CA HIS A 252 -9.25 6.58 -17.67
C HIS A 252 -8.02 5.73 -17.29
N GLN A 253 -6.83 6.33 -17.20
CA GLN A 253 -5.63 5.63 -16.72
C GLN A 253 -5.79 5.12 -15.28
N LEU A 254 -6.45 5.89 -14.41
CA LEU A 254 -6.71 5.46 -13.03
C LEU A 254 -7.69 4.28 -13.00
N ASP A 255 -8.72 4.30 -13.83
CA ASP A 255 -9.68 3.22 -13.97
C ASP A 255 -8.99 1.92 -14.42
N GLU A 256 -8.16 1.97 -15.47
CA GLU A 256 -7.35 0.84 -15.93
C GLU A 256 -6.46 0.28 -14.82
N ILE A 257 -5.76 1.14 -14.06
CA ILE A 257 -4.92 0.70 -12.93
C ILE A 257 -5.75 0.00 -11.86
N CYS A 258 -6.93 0.51 -11.53
CA CYS A 258 -7.82 -0.10 -10.55
C CYS A 258 -8.38 -1.46 -11.02
N GLU A 259 -8.72 -1.58 -12.32
CA GLU A 259 -9.18 -2.84 -12.89
C GLU A 259 -8.07 -3.91 -12.92
N ASP A 260 -6.85 -3.57 -13.33
CA ASP A 260 -5.69 -4.46 -13.29
C ASP A 260 -5.43 -4.94 -11.85
N GLN A 261 -5.49 -4.02 -10.90
CA GLN A 261 -5.28 -4.33 -9.49
C GLN A 261 -6.38 -5.24 -8.92
N ARG A 262 -7.64 -4.99 -9.31
CA ARG A 262 -8.76 -5.85 -8.94
C ARG A 262 -8.60 -7.24 -9.51
N ALA A 263 -8.24 -7.35 -10.80
CA ALA A 263 -8.02 -8.63 -11.47
C ALA A 263 -6.88 -9.42 -10.81
N ALA A 264 -5.75 -8.77 -10.51
CA ALA A 264 -4.61 -9.39 -9.85
C ALA A 264 -4.95 -9.93 -8.45
N VAL A 265 -5.68 -9.16 -7.64
CA VAL A 265 -6.09 -9.59 -6.28
C VAL A 265 -7.16 -10.67 -6.34
N GLN A 266 -8.03 -10.70 -7.35
CA GLN A 266 -9.04 -11.75 -7.53
C GLN A 266 -8.45 -13.06 -8.05
N ALA A 267 -7.35 -13.00 -8.80
CA ALA A 267 -6.67 -14.17 -9.33
C ALA A 267 -5.82 -14.88 -8.25
N TRP A 268 -5.34 -14.14 -7.27
CA TRP A 268 -4.60 -14.65 -6.11
C TRP A 268 -5.54 -15.29 -5.10
#